data_940e1adb5c229fc879dc70bccb30d2ab
#
_entry.id   940e1adb5c229fc879dc70bccb30d2ab
#
_cell.length_a   1.000
_cell.length_b   1.000
_cell.length_c   1.000
_cell.angle_alpha   90.00
_cell.angle_beta   90.00
_cell.angle_gamma   90.00
#
_symmetry.space_group_name_H-M   'P 1'
#
loop_
_entity.id
_entity.type
_entity.pdbx_description
1 polymer ?
#
loop_
_entity_poly.entity_id
_entity_poly.type
_entity_poly.pdbx_seq_one_letter_code
_entity_poly.pdbx_strand_id
1 'polypeptide(L)'
;VGTGQRVRGFIEGDTRPNVIIVDDFESELNALTPEARTKNRKWMTEAVIPSLSDEGRIIMIGTVISEDCFLYWAKDSPTWKTLWYSIWDDDENSIWPERFPNDRIMQIKSEFESVGNINGLYQEYMNIAQSPDDAPFKPDYIQLHHYDFERINGQPCLVREVADEKKIIPVELYTGVDPASSLSARADYFVIATIGIDADNNKYVVDIFRDRLDPARQPQKIIEIFEKYKPKRMKIETVAYQEALRSATRALMLEKNLYIPGLEKGVKPRNRKSERLLSLVPVFAKGEFYFRTQDLTAQQEFLSYPRGKNDDIMDAVWTALEGAKPCRVKKNDFDPKEKLEIKSNKLLDWLTL
;
A
#
# COMPACT_ATOMS: atom_id res chain seq x y z
N VAL A 1 32.92 0.60 21.59
CA VAL A 1 32.62 -0.74 22.15
C VAL A 1 31.58 -1.38 21.26
N GLY A 2 31.81 -2.62 20.79
CA GLY A 2 30.85 -3.33 19.94
C GLY A 2 29.68 -3.92 20.73
N THR A 3 28.58 -4.20 20.04
CA THR A 3 27.37 -4.80 20.61
C THR A 3 27.70 -6.13 21.34
N GLY A 4 27.18 -6.27 22.55
CA GLY A 4 27.41 -7.47 23.37
C GLY A 4 28.74 -7.52 24.11
N GLN A 5 29.62 -6.54 23.92
CA GLN A 5 30.85 -6.42 24.70
C GLN A 5 30.57 -5.92 26.13
N ARG A 6 31.55 -6.14 27.03
CA ARG A 6 31.42 -5.75 28.43
C ARG A 6 31.46 -4.23 28.57
N VAL A 7 30.34 -3.61 28.93
CA VAL A 7 30.20 -2.16 29.18
C VAL A 7 30.15 -1.85 30.68
N ARG A 8 29.72 -2.83 31.49
CA ARG A 8 29.71 -2.68 32.99
C ARG A 8 31.11 -2.39 33.52
N GLY A 9 31.21 -1.28 34.24
CA GLY A 9 32.48 -0.88 34.88
C GLY A 9 33.33 0.09 34.04
N PHE A 10 32.78 0.67 32.98
CA PHE A 10 33.38 1.83 32.34
C PHE A 10 33.27 3.03 33.29
N ILE A 11 34.33 3.24 34.05
CA ILE A 11 34.48 4.35 34.99
C ILE A 11 35.83 4.96 34.69
N GLU A 12 35.89 6.26 34.46
CA GLU A 12 37.13 7.02 34.40
C GLU A 12 37.30 7.76 35.74
N GLY A 13 38.24 7.29 36.55
CA GLY A 13 38.29 7.69 37.95
C GLY A 13 37.09 7.16 38.74
N ASP A 14 36.32 8.04 39.35
CA ASP A 14 35.08 7.70 40.10
C ASP A 14 33.81 8.12 39.35
N THR A 15 33.90 8.49 38.07
CA THR A 15 32.79 9.03 37.33
C THR A 15 32.28 8.07 36.23
N ARG A 16 30.95 7.94 36.19
CA ARG A 16 30.26 7.24 35.11
C ARG A 16 30.06 8.16 33.89
N PRO A 17 29.92 7.65 32.67
CA PRO A 17 29.70 8.47 31.50
C PRO A 17 28.40 9.29 31.60
N ASN A 18 28.50 10.58 31.27
CA ASN A 18 27.35 11.48 31.21
C ASN A 18 26.61 11.41 29.87
N VAL A 19 27.28 10.92 28.81
CA VAL A 19 26.68 10.73 27.49
C VAL A 19 27.16 9.39 26.95
N ILE A 20 26.21 8.61 26.46
CA ILE A 20 26.47 7.39 25.69
C ILE A 20 25.86 7.59 24.30
N ILE A 21 26.68 7.49 23.27
CA ILE A 21 26.23 7.49 21.88
C ILE A 21 26.27 6.05 21.39
N VAL A 22 25.14 5.60 20.89
CA VAL A 22 24.95 4.25 20.34
C VAL A 22 24.63 4.45 18.86
N ASP A 23 25.52 3.98 18.00
CA ASP A 23 25.43 4.12 16.56
C ASP A 23 25.33 2.74 15.92
N ASP A 24 24.36 2.55 15.05
CA ASP A 24 24.06 1.28 14.35
C ASP A 24 24.16 0.04 15.27
N PHE A 25 23.51 0.12 16.42
CA PHE A 25 23.54 -0.89 17.47
C PHE A 25 23.12 -2.28 17.00
N GLU A 26 22.06 -2.35 16.19
CA GLU A 26 21.55 -3.56 15.58
C GLU A 26 21.89 -3.56 14.09
N SER A 27 22.30 -4.71 13.60
CA SER A 27 22.61 -4.98 12.21
C SER A 27 21.88 -6.24 11.76
N GLU A 28 21.75 -6.47 10.46
CA GLU A 28 21.16 -7.70 9.92
C GLU A 28 21.78 -8.96 10.55
N LEU A 29 23.08 -8.94 10.77
CA LEU A 29 23.79 -10.10 11.34
C LEU A 29 23.49 -10.31 12.82
N ASN A 30 23.40 -9.26 13.64
CA ASN A 30 23.26 -9.38 15.09
C ASN A 30 21.80 -9.29 15.56
N ALA A 31 20.86 -9.03 14.66
CA ALA A 31 19.42 -8.94 14.91
C ALA A 31 18.60 -9.93 14.05
N LEU A 32 19.25 -10.91 13.42
CA LEU A 32 18.63 -11.84 12.48
C LEU A 32 17.51 -12.68 13.13
N THR A 33 17.73 -13.16 14.35
CA THR A 33 16.75 -14.03 15.04
C THR A 33 16.07 -13.33 16.21
N PRO A 34 14.85 -13.74 16.61
CA PRO A 34 14.16 -13.22 17.79
C PRO A 34 15.01 -13.33 19.07
N GLU A 35 15.78 -14.41 19.21
CA GLU A 35 16.67 -14.63 20.34
C GLU A 35 17.83 -13.62 20.34
N ALA A 36 18.40 -13.31 19.16
CA ALA A 36 19.46 -12.32 19.02
C ALA A 36 18.93 -10.91 19.38
N ARG A 37 17.73 -10.52 18.90
CA ARG A 37 17.08 -9.25 19.25
C ARG A 37 16.76 -9.16 20.75
N THR A 38 16.26 -10.23 21.33
CA THR A 38 16.04 -10.32 22.78
C THR A 38 17.34 -10.13 23.57
N LYS A 39 18.43 -10.74 23.10
CA LYS A 39 19.78 -10.59 23.71
C LYS A 39 20.27 -9.15 23.59
N ASN A 40 20.07 -8.50 22.44
CA ASN A 40 20.43 -7.11 22.22
C ASN A 40 19.65 -6.19 23.17
N ARG A 41 18.35 -6.38 23.29
CA ARG A 41 17.48 -5.61 24.21
C ARG A 41 17.95 -5.79 25.65
N LYS A 42 18.22 -7.01 26.05
CA LYS A 42 18.74 -7.32 27.40
C LYS A 42 20.08 -6.66 27.66
N TRP A 43 21.00 -6.68 26.71
CA TRP A 43 22.30 -6.03 26.84
C TRP A 43 22.14 -4.50 27.00
N MET A 44 21.27 -3.87 26.22
CA MET A 44 20.97 -2.45 26.32
C MET A 44 20.40 -2.10 27.70
N THR A 45 19.37 -2.82 28.16
CA THR A 45 18.66 -2.53 29.40
C THR A 45 19.42 -2.92 30.67
N GLU A 46 20.24 -3.96 30.63
CA GLU A 46 20.94 -4.49 31.82
C GLU A 46 22.42 -4.08 31.91
N ALA A 47 23.02 -3.65 30.80
CA ALA A 47 24.45 -3.30 30.79
C ALA A 47 24.68 -1.85 30.38
N VAL A 48 24.11 -1.36 29.26
CA VAL A 48 24.39 -0.01 28.73
C VAL A 48 23.68 1.06 29.55
N ILE A 49 22.36 0.99 29.69
CA ILE A 49 21.59 1.98 30.44
C ILE A 49 22.07 2.13 31.88
N PRO A 50 22.32 1.04 32.65
CA PRO A 50 22.79 1.15 34.01
C PRO A 50 24.24 1.63 34.17
N SER A 51 25.02 1.72 33.08
CA SER A 51 26.38 2.28 33.14
C SER A 51 26.43 3.81 33.11
N LEU A 52 25.29 4.43 32.77
CA LEU A 52 25.15 5.87 32.70
C LEU A 52 25.17 6.51 34.11
N SER A 53 25.59 7.75 34.22
CA SER A 53 25.42 8.57 35.43
C SER A 53 23.96 8.95 35.64
N ASP A 54 23.58 9.38 36.85
CA ASP A 54 22.17 9.67 37.21
C ASP A 54 21.55 10.78 36.34
N GLU A 55 22.35 11.75 35.88
CA GLU A 55 21.90 12.83 34.97
C GLU A 55 22.33 12.60 33.53
N GLY A 56 22.84 11.42 33.22
CA GLY A 56 23.39 11.09 31.91
C GLY A 56 22.31 10.92 30.83
N ARG A 57 22.76 10.98 29.60
CA ARG A 57 21.88 10.85 28.41
C ARG A 57 22.40 9.77 27.47
N ILE A 58 21.48 9.05 26.88
CA ILE A 58 21.79 8.13 25.77
C ILE A 58 21.22 8.74 24.48
N ILE A 59 22.05 8.79 23.46
CA ILE A 59 21.66 9.15 22.09
C ILE A 59 21.84 7.90 21.26
N MET A 60 20.76 7.40 20.69
CA MET A 60 20.79 6.26 19.80
C MET A 60 20.46 6.69 18.37
N ILE A 61 21.28 6.27 17.45
CA ILE A 61 21.14 6.54 16.01
C ILE A 61 21.19 5.19 15.31
N GLY A 62 20.38 5.02 14.27
CA GLY A 62 20.40 3.82 13.45
C GLY A 62 19.17 3.65 12.58
N THR A 63 19.19 2.63 11.76
CA THR A 63 18.10 2.22 10.88
C THR A 63 17.31 1.08 11.53
N VAL A 64 16.02 1.01 11.26
CA VAL A 64 15.17 -0.07 11.76
C VAL A 64 15.37 -1.34 10.93
N ILE A 65 15.81 -2.39 11.57
CA ILE A 65 16.11 -3.66 10.89
C ILE A 65 14.94 -4.64 10.95
N SER A 66 14.21 -4.64 12.06
CA SER A 66 13.02 -5.46 12.25
C SER A 66 12.03 -4.78 13.19
N GLU A 67 10.78 -5.20 13.16
CA GLU A 67 9.71 -4.60 13.97
C GLU A 67 9.84 -4.88 15.46
N ASP A 68 10.64 -5.84 15.87
CA ASP A 68 10.97 -6.17 17.27
C ASP A 68 12.41 -5.80 17.63
N CYS A 69 13.11 -5.00 16.78
CA CYS A 69 14.39 -4.42 17.12
C CYS A 69 14.26 -3.35 18.22
N PHE A 70 15.39 -3.00 18.87
CA PHE A 70 15.36 -2.07 19.98
C PHE A 70 14.88 -0.67 19.58
N LEU A 71 15.29 -0.17 18.42
CA LEU A 71 14.86 1.15 17.91
C LEU A 71 13.36 1.20 17.69
N TYR A 72 12.77 0.12 17.15
CA TYR A 72 11.33 0.03 16.95
C TYR A 72 10.56 0.02 18.27
N TRP A 73 11.07 -0.73 19.26
CA TRP A 73 10.53 -0.73 20.62
C TRP A 73 10.66 0.66 21.28
N ALA A 74 11.81 1.34 21.11
CA ALA A 74 12.06 2.66 21.69
C ALA A 74 11.11 3.73 21.14
N LYS A 75 10.68 3.61 19.89
CA LYS A 75 9.74 4.52 19.23
C LYS A 75 8.44 4.68 20.02
N ASP A 76 7.90 3.56 20.52
CA ASP A 76 6.61 3.54 21.23
C ASP A 76 6.77 3.61 22.76
N SER A 77 8.02 3.64 23.25
CA SER A 77 8.31 3.71 24.67
C SER A 77 8.16 5.13 25.23
N PRO A 78 7.41 5.34 26.33
CA PRO A 78 7.25 6.65 26.92
C PRO A 78 8.53 7.22 27.54
N THR A 79 9.56 6.37 27.73
CA THR A 79 10.84 6.77 28.32
C THR A 79 11.87 7.26 27.29
N TRP A 80 11.58 7.11 26.01
CA TRP A 80 12.45 7.55 24.92
C TRP A 80 11.80 8.71 24.14
N LYS A 81 12.60 9.75 23.87
CA LYS A 81 12.22 10.79 22.90
C LYS A 81 12.71 10.36 21.52
N THR A 82 11.82 9.95 20.68
CA THR A 82 12.16 9.46 19.34
C THR A 82 11.95 10.53 18.28
N LEU A 83 12.94 10.68 17.40
CA LEU A 83 12.85 11.43 16.16
C LEU A 83 12.89 10.40 15.03
N TRP A 84 11.82 10.35 14.23
CA TRP A 84 11.65 9.36 13.19
C TRP A 84 11.52 10.04 11.84
N TYR A 85 12.41 9.73 10.94
CA TYR A 85 12.46 10.33 9.62
C TYR A 85 12.41 9.27 8.53
N SER A 86 11.68 9.56 7.48
CA SER A 86 11.72 8.87 6.20
C SER A 86 12.31 9.82 5.15
N ILE A 87 12.73 9.33 4.00
CA ILE A 87 13.27 10.21 2.94
C ILE A 87 12.17 11.05 2.27
N TRP A 88 10.92 10.57 2.28
CA TRP A 88 9.73 11.27 1.81
C TRP A 88 8.56 11.12 2.78
N ASP A 89 7.62 12.05 2.69
CA ASP A 89 6.40 12.05 3.48
C ASP A 89 5.31 11.14 2.89
N ASP A 90 4.12 11.14 3.50
CA ASP A 90 2.97 10.35 3.06
C ASP A 90 2.45 10.76 1.66
N ASP A 91 2.80 11.96 1.17
CA ASP A 91 2.43 12.50 -0.14
C ASP A 91 3.57 12.35 -1.18
N GLU A 92 4.58 11.53 -0.86
CA GLU A 92 5.78 11.26 -1.68
C GLU A 92 6.67 12.48 -1.94
N ASN A 93 6.57 13.53 -1.12
CA ASN A 93 7.45 14.68 -1.19
C ASN A 93 8.67 14.46 -0.31
N SER A 94 9.82 14.87 -0.81
CA SER A 94 11.06 14.84 -0.03
C SER A 94 10.93 15.64 1.27
N ILE A 95 11.32 15.04 2.39
CA ILE A 95 11.43 15.75 3.67
C ILE A 95 12.76 16.50 3.82
N TRP A 96 13.72 16.28 2.90
CA TRP A 96 15.01 16.96 2.87
C TRP A 96 15.42 17.32 1.43
N PRO A 97 14.69 18.29 0.79
CA PRO A 97 14.84 18.58 -0.63
C PRO A 97 16.25 19.07 -1.03
N GLU A 98 16.99 19.71 -0.10
CA GLU A 98 18.35 20.22 -0.37
C GLU A 98 19.35 19.09 -0.62
N ARG A 99 19.15 17.93 -0.01
CA ARG A 99 20.02 16.75 -0.17
C ARG A 99 19.41 15.68 -1.08
N PHE A 100 18.11 15.48 -0.95
CA PHE A 100 17.35 14.49 -1.70
C PHE A 100 16.16 15.17 -2.39
N PRO A 101 16.39 15.91 -3.48
CA PRO A 101 15.30 16.43 -4.28
C PRO A 101 14.47 15.28 -4.86
N ASN A 102 13.22 15.54 -5.22
CA ASN A 102 12.29 14.51 -5.69
C ASN A 102 12.85 13.69 -6.86
N ASP A 103 13.58 14.31 -7.79
CA ASP A 103 14.23 13.61 -8.91
C ASP A 103 15.26 12.58 -8.42
N ARG A 104 16.05 12.92 -7.38
CA ARG A 104 17.00 11.97 -6.79
C ARG A 104 16.29 10.82 -6.07
N ILE A 105 15.19 11.09 -5.41
CA ILE A 105 14.35 10.06 -4.79
C ILE A 105 13.82 9.10 -5.85
N MET A 106 13.30 9.61 -6.95
CA MET A 106 12.83 8.79 -8.08
C MET A 106 13.94 7.91 -8.66
N GLN A 107 15.16 8.46 -8.78
CA GLN A 107 16.31 7.69 -9.22
C GLN A 107 16.67 6.56 -8.25
N ILE A 108 16.72 6.83 -6.93
CA ILE A 108 16.98 5.81 -5.89
C ILE A 108 15.90 4.72 -5.97
N LYS A 109 14.62 5.09 -6.07
CA LYS A 109 13.53 4.12 -6.25
C LYS A 109 13.80 3.20 -7.44
N SER A 110 14.12 3.76 -8.60
CA SER A 110 14.40 3.02 -9.82
C SER A 110 15.63 2.10 -9.71
N GLU A 111 16.67 2.53 -8.99
CA GLU A 111 17.86 1.72 -8.71
C GLU A 111 17.47 0.46 -7.89
N PHE A 112 16.71 0.62 -6.80
CA PHE A 112 16.25 -0.52 -5.98
C PHE A 112 15.28 -1.44 -6.71
N GLU A 113 14.38 -0.88 -7.53
CA GLU A 113 13.47 -1.65 -8.38
C GLU A 113 14.21 -2.50 -9.40
N SER A 114 15.26 -1.92 -10.03
CA SER A 114 16.04 -2.61 -11.08
C SER A 114 16.71 -3.88 -10.57
N VAL A 115 17.07 -3.92 -9.30
CA VAL A 115 17.69 -5.09 -8.65
C VAL A 115 16.69 -5.93 -7.85
N GLY A 116 15.39 -5.57 -7.87
CA GLY A 116 14.34 -6.31 -7.16
C GLY A 116 14.42 -6.20 -5.63
N ASN A 117 15.14 -5.21 -5.09
CA ASN A 117 15.34 -5.03 -3.65
C ASN A 117 14.50 -3.89 -3.07
N ILE A 118 13.19 -3.92 -3.29
CA ILE A 118 12.28 -2.90 -2.79
C ILE A 118 12.26 -2.83 -1.25
N ASN A 119 12.46 -3.96 -0.58
CA ASN A 119 12.54 -4.04 0.88
C ASN A 119 13.70 -3.23 1.44
N GLY A 120 14.88 -3.30 0.80
CA GLY A 120 16.02 -2.48 1.17
C GLY A 120 15.73 -0.98 1.07
N LEU A 121 14.98 -0.56 0.05
CA LEU A 121 14.53 0.82 -0.07
C LEU A 121 13.70 1.26 1.14
N TYR A 122 12.71 0.46 1.52
CA TYR A 122 11.84 0.81 2.65
C TYR A 122 12.57 0.76 3.98
N GLN A 123 13.44 -0.20 4.17
CA GLN A 123 14.25 -0.31 5.38
C GLN A 123 15.21 0.86 5.52
N GLU A 124 16.04 1.11 4.50
CA GLU A 124 17.13 2.08 4.57
C GLU A 124 16.69 3.54 4.44
N TYR A 125 15.64 3.80 3.67
CA TYR A 125 15.22 5.17 3.38
C TYR A 125 13.89 5.57 4.04
N MET A 126 13.05 4.61 4.40
CA MET A 126 11.75 4.89 5.01
C MET A 126 11.68 4.51 6.49
N ASN A 127 12.70 3.87 7.03
CA ASN A 127 12.69 3.30 8.38
C ASN A 127 11.51 2.36 8.63
N ILE A 128 11.13 1.58 7.61
CA ILE A 128 10.06 0.60 7.71
C ILE A 128 10.70 -0.76 7.89
N ALA A 129 10.57 -1.27 9.11
CA ALA A 129 10.98 -2.62 9.42
C ALA A 129 10.11 -3.64 8.70
N GLN A 130 10.75 -4.63 8.10
CA GLN A 130 10.06 -5.80 7.56
C GLN A 130 10.47 -7.03 8.36
N SER A 131 9.49 -7.75 8.88
CA SER A 131 9.71 -9.08 9.45
C SER A 131 9.40 -10.12 8.38
N PRO A 132 10.41 -10.75 7.76
CA PRO A 132 10.19 -11.65 6.61
C PRO A 132 9.34 -12.87 6.97
N ASP A 133 9.42 -13.37 8.21
CA ASP A 133 8.85 -14.66 8.57
C ASP A 133 7.36 -14.61 8.93
N ASP A 134 6.87 -13.50 9.48
CA ASP A 134 5.48 -13.37 9.96
C ASP A 134 4.58 -12.47 9.08
N ALA A 135 5.15 -11.77 8.09
CA ALA A 135 4.36 -10.91 7.21
C ALA A 135 3.47 -11.77 6.28
N PRO A 136 2.14 -11.54 6.27
CA PRO A 136 1.24 -12.31 5.43
C PRO A 136 1.47 -12.06 3.93
N PHE A 137 1.91 -10.86 3.56
CA PHE A 137 2.30 -10.51 2.19
C PHE A 137 3.82 -10.46 2.10
N LYS A 138 4.40 -11.43 1.39
CA LYS A 138 5.87 -11.53 1.23
C LYS A 138 6.34 -10.76 0.01
N PRO A 139 7.60 -10.27 -0.01
CA PRO A 139 8.16 -9.60 -1.18
C PRO A 139 8.04 -10.41 -2.46
N ASP A 140 8.30 -11.71 -2.38
CA ASP A 140 8.22 -12.63 -3.51
C ASP A 140 6.81 -12.77 -4.10
N TYR A 141 5.77 -12.33 -3.36
CA TYR A 141 4.39 -12.33 -3.81
C TYR A 141 4.06 -11.10 -4.67
N ILE A 142 4.90 -10.05 -4.63
CA ILE A 142 4.67 -8.82 -5.38
C ILE A 142 5.04 -9.07 -6.84
N GLN A 143 4.04 -9.03 -7.70
CA GLN A 143 4.23 -9.10 -9.15
C GLN A 143 4.01 -7.72 -9.75
N LEU A 144 4.77 -7.38 -10.78
CA LEU A 144 4.70 -6.07 -11.43
C LEU A 144 4.25 -6.20 -12.89
N HIS A 145 3.63 -5.16 -13.39
CA HIS A 145 3.29 -5.04 -14.79
C HIS A 145 3.58 -3.64 -15.36
N HIS A 146 3.73 -3.58 -16.69
CA HIS A 146 4.00 -2.36 -17.46
C HIS A 146 2.95 -2.19 -18.58
N TYR A 147 1.70 -2.54 -18.31
CA TYR A 147 0.61 -2.37 -19.25
C TYR A 147 -0.08 -1.05 -19.01
N ASP A 148 -0.43 -0.35 -20.09
CA ASP A 148 -1.31 0.81 -20.09
C ASP A 148 -2.76 0.38 -20.29
N PHE A 149 -3.68 1.21 -19.85
CA PHE A 149 -5.10 0.96 -20.00
C PHE A 149 -5.63 1.59 -21.29
N GLU A 150 -6.28 0.81 -22.13
CA GLU A 150 -7.00 1.28 -23.32
C GLU A 150 -8.39 0.63 -23.41
N ARG A 151 -9.32 1.28 -24.13
CA ARG A 151 -10.55 0.64 -24.58
C ARG A 151 -10.46 0.36 -26.07
N ILE A 152 -10.53 -0.93 -26.43
CA ILE A 152 -10.48 -1.38 -27.81
C ILE A 152 -11.86 -1.96 -28.16
N ASN A 153 -12.56 -1.35 -29.12
CA ASN A 153 -13.92 -1.75 -29.52
C ASN A 153 -14.92 -1.84 -28.33
N GLY A 154 -14.78 -0.96 -27.33
CA GLY A 154 -15.59 -0.96 -26.13
C GLY A 154 -15.13 -1.91 -25.02
N GLN A 155 -14.27 -2.90 -25.31
CA GLN A 155 -13.68 -3.80 -24.34
C GLN A 155 -12.53 -3.12 -23.59
N PRO A 156 -12.52 -3.11 -22.23
CA PRO A 156 -11.36 -2.72 -21.47
C PRO A 156 -10.19 -3.66 -21.72
N CYS A 157 -9.03 -3.10 -22.02
CA CYS A 157 -7.82 -3.87 -22.31
C CYS A 157 -6.62 -3.26 -21.60
N LEU A 158 -5.67 -4.12 -21.24
CA LEU A 158 -4.33 -3.77 -20.84
C LEU A 158 -3.40 -3.97 -22.06
N VAL A 159 -2.63 -2.95 -22.36
CA VAL A 159 -1.86 -2.89 -23.60
C VAL A 159 -0.39 -2.59 -23.29
N ARG A 160 0.52 -3.27 -23.96
CA ARG A 160 1.95 -3.00 -23.89
C ARG A 160 2.57 -3.20 -25.27
N GLU A 161 3.37 -2.25 -25.70
CA GLU A 161 4.20 -2.38 -26.91
C GLU A 161 5.57 -2.95 -26.53
N VAL A 162 5.97 -4.04 -27.21
CA VAL A 162 7.26 -4.68 -27.02
C VAL A 162 7.79 -5.06 -28.41
N ALA A 163 8.89 -4.42 -28.83
CA ALA A 163 9.57 -4.72 -30.11
C ALA A 163 8.60 -4.79 -31.31
N ASP A 164 7.81 -3.72 -31.50
CA ASP A 164 6.80 -3.56 -32.56
C ASP A 164 5.60 -4.52 -32.48
N GLU A 165 5.51 -5.35 -31.45
CA GLU A 165 4.33 -6.15 -31.17
C GLU A 165 3.49 -5.56 -30.06
N LYS A 166 2.20 -5.39 -30.32
CA LYS A 166 1.22 -4.92 -29.32
C LYS A 166 0.62 -6.12 -28.58
N LYS A 167 1.02 -6.30 -27.32
CA LYS A 167 0.40 -7.29 -26.43
C LYS A 167 -0.87 -6.71 -25.83
N ILE A 168 -2.00 -7.39 -25.99
CA ILE A 168 -3.31 -6.95 -25.52
C ILE A 168 -3.89 -8.01 -24.60
N ILE A 169 -4.37 -7.60 -23.43
CA ILE A 169 -5.04 -8.46 -22.44
C ILE A 169 -6.42 -7.87 -22.18
N PRO A 170 -7.51 -8.50 -22.65
CA PRO A 170 -8.85 -8.09 -22.30
C PRO A 170 -9.11 -8.31 -20.81
N VAL A 171 -9.71 -7.31 -20.15
CA VAL A 171 -10.02 -7.36 -18.72
C VAL A 171 -11.46 -6.90 -18.45
N GLU A 172 -12.02 -7.32 -17.32
CA GLU A 172 -13.19 -6.71 -16.70
C GLU A 172 -12.73 -5.79 -15.58
N LEU A 173 -13.27 -4.56 -15.53
CA LEU A 173 -12.88 -3.58 -14.52
C LEU A 173 -13.81 -3.59 -13.32
N TYR A 174 -13.21 -3.54 -12.14
CA TYR A 174 -13.89 -3.41 -10.85
C TYR A 174 -13.22 -2.30 -10.05
N THR A 175 -14.02 -1.46 -9.41
CA THR A 175 -13.51 -0.35 -8.62
C THR A 175 -14.02 -0.44 -7.19
N GLY A 176 -13.12 -0.30 -6.24
CA GLY A 176 -13.41 -0.19 -4.81
C GLY A 176 -13.05 1.19 -4.30
N VAL A 177 -13.88 1.69 -3.39
CA VAL A 177 -13.70 3.00 -2.76
C VAL A 177 -13.61 2.79 -1.27
N ASP A 178 -12.53 3.29 -0.67
CA ASP A 178 -12.38 3.46 0.77
C ASP A 178 -12.46 4.95 1.12
N PRO A 179 -13.53 5.40 1.78
CA PRO A 179 -13.76 6.82 2.05
C PRO A 179 -13.06 7.31 3.31
N ALA A 180 -12.46 8.50 3.24
CA ALA A 180 -11.95 9.20 4.42
C ALA A 180 -13.05 10.00 5.12
N SER A 181 -13.08 9.94 6.45
CA SER A 181 -14.13 10.58 7.27
C SER A 181 -13.83 12.02 7.70
N SER A 182 -12.58 12.50 7.57
CA SER A 182 -12.18 13.85 8.01
C SER A 182 -10.98 14.41 7.24
N LEU A 183 -10.74 15.74 7.37
CA LEU A 183 -9.60 16.48 6.78
C LEU A 183 -8.40 16.61 7.74
N SER A 184 -8.43 15.98 8.92
CA SER A 184 -7.34 16.17 9.86
C SER A 184 -6.03 15.58 9.29
N ALA A 185 -4.87 16.17 9.63
CA ALA A 185 -3.56 15.65 9.25
C ALA A 185 -3.28 14.21 9.75
N ARG A 186 -4.16 13.67 10.59
CA ARG A 186 -4.16 12.31 11.13
C ARG A 186 -5.28 11.44 10.54
N ALA A 187 -6.07 11.98 9.58
CA ALA A 187 -7.16 11.25 8.95
C ALA A 187 -6.65 10.21 7.96
N ASP A 188 -7.43 9.16 7.79
CA ASP A 188 -7.23 8.14 6.76
C ASP A 188 -7.32 8.77 5.36
N TYR A 189 -6.69 8.14 4.39
CA TYR A 189 -6.75 8.60 2.99
C TYR A 189 -8.07 8.20 2.35
N PHE A 190 -8.57 9.05 1.46
CA PHE A 190 -9.60 8.68 0.51
C PHE A 190 -8.95 7.94 -0.64
N VAL A 191 -9.31 6.66 -0.83
CA VAL A 191 -8.71 5.80 -1.84
C VAL A 191 -9.75 5.26 -2.80
N ILE A 192 -9.44 5.28 -4.10
CA ILE A 192 -10.19 4.58 -5.15
C ILE A 192 -9.23 3.68 -5.90
N ALA A 193 -9.42 2.36 -5.81
CA ALA A 193 -8.65 1.37 -6.53
C ALA A 193 -9.46 0.77 -7.69
N THR A 194 -8.94 0.85 -8.91
CA THR A 194 -9.51 0.23 -10.11
C THR A 194 -8.66 -0.95 -10.53
N ILE A 195 -9.25 -2.14 -10.54
CA ILE A 195 -8.59 -3.42 -10.81
C ILE A 195 -9.18 -4.04 -12.07
N GLY A 196 -8.30 -4.45 -12.98
CA GLY A 196 -8.65 -5.26 -14.15
C GLY A 196 -8.46 -6.75 -13.86
N ILE A 197 -9.43 -7.57 -14.25
CA ILE A 197 -9.35 -9.03 -14.10
C ILE A 197 -9.43 -9.67 -15.48
N ASP A 198 -8.42 -10.46 -15.86
CA ASP A 198 -8.40 -11.18 -17.13
C ASP A 198 -9.21 -12.48 -17.11
N ALA A 199 -9.20 -13.23 -18.19
CA ALA A 199 -9.92 -14.49 -18.30
C ALA A 199 -9.30 -15.62 -17.46
N ASP A 200 -8.01 -15.53 -17.17
CA ASP A 200 -7.27 -16.48 -16.33
C ASP A 200 -7.32 -16.11 -14.85
N ASN A 201 -8.15 -15.11 -14.51
CA ASN A 201 -8.36 -14.61 -13.15
C ASN A 201 -7.13 -13.88 -12.55
N ASN A 202 -6.19 -13.42 -13.36
CA ASN A 202 -5.16 -12.51 -12.88
C ASN A 202 -5.73 -11.11 -12.65
N LYS A 203 -5.28 -10.44 -11.60
CA LYS A 203 -5.72 -9.12 -11.17
C LYS A 203 -4.60 -8.12 -11.43
N TYR A 204 -4.94 -7.03 -12.09
CA TYR A 204 -3.99 -5.97 -12.45
C TYR A 204 -4.46 -4.65 -11.89
N VAL A 205 -3.61 -3.96 -11.17
CA VAL A 205 -3.88 -2.57 -10.80
C VAL A 205 -3.90 -1.72 -12.07
N VAL A 206 -5.05 -1.12 -12.36
CA VAL A 206 -5.22 -0.21 -13.50
C VAL A 206 -4.98 1.22 -13.05
N ASP A 207 -5.50 1.57 -11.86
CA ASP A 207 -5.29 2.88 -11.26
C ASP A 207 -5.55 2.84 -9.75
N ILE A 208 -4.76 3.63 -9.02
CA ILE A 208 -4.99 3.91 -7.61
C ILE A 208 -4.98 5.42 -7.45
N PHE A 209 -6.13 5.99 -7.07
CA PHE A 209 -6.23 7.35 -6.59
C PHE A 209 -6.15 7.33 -5.06
N ARG A 210 -5.24 8.08 -4.47
CA ARG A 210 -5.06 8.22 -3.03
C ARG A 210 -4.78 9.68 -2.69
N ASP A 211 -5.61 10.29 -1.86
CA ASP A 211 -5.46 11.69 -1.47
C ASP A 211 -6.24 11.97 -0.18
N ARG A 212 -5.85 13.02 0.54
CA ARG A 212 -6.63 13.59 1.65
C ARG A 212 -7.68 14.56 1.12
N LEU A 213 -8.64 13.99 0.42
CA LEU A 213 -9.67 14.77 -0.27
C LEU A 213 -10.77 15.21 0.68
N ASP A 214 -11.16 16.49 0.57
CA ASP A 214 -12.33 17.03 1.27
C ASP A 214 -13.56 16.12 1.04
N PRO A 215 -14.25 15.69 2.12
CA PRO A 215 -15.47 14.90 2.02
C PRO A 215 -16.49 15.43 1.03
N ALA A 216 -16.63 16.76 0.89
CA ALA A 216 -17.53 17.37 -0.09
C ALA A 216 -17.10 17.14 -1.55
N ARG A 217 -15.81 16.86 -1.81
CA ARG A 217 -15.26 16.59 -3.15
C ARG A 217 -15.22 15.11 -3.50
N GLN A 218 -15.32 14.21 -2.53
CA GLN A 218 -15.25 12.78 -2.77
C GLN A 218 -16.32 12.26 -3.75
N PRO A 219 -17.61 12.70 -3.69
CA PRO A 219 -18.62 12.29 -4.66
C PRO A 219 -18.24 12.64 -6.10
N GLN A 220 -17.71 13.85 -6.32
CA GLN A 220 -17.27 14.28 -7.64
C GLN A 220 -16.12 13.42 -8.17
N LYS A 221 -15.14 13.09 -7.31
CA LYS A 221 -14.01 12.20 -7.67
C LYS A 221 -14.48 10.80 -8.03
N ILE A 222 -15.46 10.24 -7.33
CA ILE A 222 -16.08 8.95 -7.68
C ILE A 222 -16.66 8.99 -9.08
N ILE A 223 -17.39 10.06 -9.43
CA ILE A 223 -17.96 10.25 -10.78
C ILE A 223 -16.84 10.34 -11.83
N GLU A 224 -15.80 11.14 -11.61
CA GLU A 224 -14.67 11.29 -12.53
C GLU A 224 -13.98 9.94 -12.83
N ILE A 225 -13.70 9.15 -11.81
CA ILE A 225 -13.07 7.84 -11.96
C ILE A 225 -14.02 6.89 -12.71
N PHE A 226 -15.33 6.95 -12.41
CA PHE A 226 -16.30 6.15 -13.13
C PHE A 226 -16.37 6.53 -14.61
N GLU A 227 -16.44 7.83 -14.95
CA GLU A 227 -16.47 8.32 -16.32
C GLU A 227 -15.21 7.92 -17.09
N LYS A 228 -14.03 7.95 -16.43
CA LYS A 228 -12.73 7.59 -17.01
C LYS A 228 -12.64 6.10 -17.35
N TYR A 229 -12.99 5.24 -16.40
CA TYR A 229 -12.75 3.80 -16.54
C TYR A 229 -13.99 3.00 -16.89
N LYS A 230 -15.19 3.49 -16.60
CA LYS A 230 -16.48 2.81 -16.80
C LYS A 230 -16.42 1.35 -16.32
N PRO A 231 -16.08 1.12 -15.03
CA PRO A 231 -15.96 -0.24 -14.49
C PRO A 231 -17.31 -0.94 -14.54
N LYS A 232 -17.27 -2.26 -14.67
CA LYS A 232 -18.46 -3.11 -14.61
C LYS A 232 -19.22 -2.94 -13.30
N ARG A 233 -18.49 -2.64 -12.24
CA ARG A 233 -19.04 -2.39 -10.92
C ARG A 233 -18.09 -1.53 -10.09
N MET A 234 -18.69 -0.57 -9.37
CA MET A 234 -18.00 0.24 -8.38
C MET A 234 -18.68 0.04 -7.03
N LYS A 235 -17.91 -0.21 -5.98
CA LYS A 235 -18.41 -0.44 -4.63
C LYS A 235 -17.78 0.53 -3.64
N ILE A 236 -18.57 0.92 -2.63
CA ILE A 236 -18.10 1.67 -1.46
C ILE A 236 -18.36 0.78 -0.23
N GLU A 237 -17.38 0.66 0.66
CA GLU A 237 -17.59 0.02 1.94
C GLU A 237 -18.66 0.79 2.75
N THR A 238 -19.54 0.10 3.47
CA THR A 238 -20.69 0.73 4.13
C THR A 238 -20.53 0.70 5.65
N VAL A 239 -20.01 1.77 6.24
CA VAL A 239 -20.11 2.13 7.66
C VAL A 239 -20.85 3.48 7.78
N ALA A 240 -21.27 3.92 8.95
CA ALA A 240 -22.23 5.02 9.12
C ALA A 240 -21.95 6.32 8.32
N TYR A 241 -20.71 6.78 8.22
CA TYR A 241 -20.33 7.96 7.44
C TYR A 241 -20.47 7.75 5.92
N GLN A 242 -20.22 6.55 5.45
CA GLN A 242 -20.22 6.18 4.04
C GLN A 242 -21.62 6.21 3.42
N GLU A 243 -22.68 6.16 4.22
CA GLU A 243 -24.06 6.34 3.76
C GLU A 243 -24.29 7.80 3.28
N ALA A 244 -23.70 8.79 3.97
CA ALA A 244 -23.76 10.19 3.55
C ALA A 244 -23.02 10.38 2.20
N LEU A 245 -21.84 9.81 2.04
CA LEU A 245 -21.09 9.84 0.77
C LEU A 245 -21.89 9.19 -0.37
N ARG A 246 -22.49 8.03 -0.12
CA ARG A 246 -23.33 7.34 -1.11
C ARG A 246 -24.54 8.18 -1.50
N SER A 247 -25.20 8.82 -0.54
CA SER A 247 -26.35 9.69 -0.78
C SER A 247 -25.96 10.90 -1.63
N ALA A 248 -24.83 11.56 -1.29
CA ALA A 248 -24.30 12.68 -2.07
C ALA A 248 -23.90 12.26 -3.50
N THR A 249 -23.25 11.09 -3.63
CA THR A 249 -22.88 10.56 -4.95
C THR A 249 -24.13 10.24 -5.78
N ARG A 250 -25.18 9.67 -5.18
CA ARG A 250 -26.46 9.44 -5.87
C ARG A 250 -27.13 10.72 -6.36
N ALA A 251 -27.09 11.78 -5.57
CA ALA A 251 -27.63 13.08 -5.99
C ALA A 251 -26.92 13.58 -7.26
N LEU A 252 -25.59 13.51 -7.31
CA LEU A 252 -24.80 13.86 -8.48
C LEU A 252 -25.06 12.93 -9.68
N MET A 253 -25.27 11.63 -9.43
CA MET A 253 -25.65 10.68 -10.49
C MET A 253 -26.97 11.05 -11.14
N LEU A 254 -27.98 11.45 -10.35
CA LEU A 254 -29.27 11.90 -10.85
C LEU A 254 -29.14 13.19 -11.66
N GLU A 255 -28.40 14.17 -11.15
CA GLU A 255 -28.12 15.44 -11.84
C GLU A 255 -27.44 15.20 -13.21
N LYS A 256 -26.48 14.29 -13.27
CA LYS A 256 -25.74 13.96 -14.49
C LYS A 256 -26.43 12.91 -15.38
N ASN A 257 -27.59 12.42 -15.01
CA ASN A 257 -28.26 11.30 -15.66
C ASN A 257 -27.33 10.08 -15.85
N LEU A 258 -26.60 9.75 -14.81
CA LEU A 258 -25.56 8.72 -14.81
C LEU A 258 -25.97 7.54 -13.92
N TYR A 259 -25.67 6.31 -14.34
CA TYR A 259 -25.85 5.12 -13.54
C TYR A 259 -24.50 4.43 -13.27
N ILE A 260 -24.15 4.26 -11.98
CA ILE A 260 -22.94 3.56 -11.54
C ILE A 260 -23.32 2.20 -10.96
N PRO A 261 -23.04 1.09 -11.66
CA PRO A 261 -23.39 -0.24 -11.19
C PRO A 261 -22.69 -0.60 -9.88
N GLY A 262 -23.43 -1.10 -8.91
CA GLY A 262 -22.89 -1.57 -7.64
C GLY A 262 -22.84 -0.53 -6.51
N LEU A 263 -23.01 0.76 -6.83
CA LEU A 263 -23.02 1.83 -5.84
C LEU A 263 -24.27 1.79 -4.94
N GLU A 264 -25.36 1.23 -5.44
CA GLU A 264 -26.66 1.25 -4.75
C GLU A 264 -26.67 0.45 -3.44
N LYS A 265 -25.95 -0.66 -3.38
CA LYS A 265 -26.06 -1.62 -2.28
C LYS A 265 -24.96 -1.51 -1.23
N GLY A 266 -23.84 -0.81 -1.49
CA GLY A 266 -22.70 -0.78 -0.59
C GLY A 266 -22.27 -2.18 -0.12
N VAL A 267 -21.05 -2.33 0.35
CA VAL A 267 -20.58 -3.57 0.97
C VAL A 267 -20.73 -3.44 2.47
N LYS A 268 -21.61 -4.25 3.08
CA LYS A 268 -21.61 -4.47 4.54
C LYS A 268 -20.67 -5.64 4.82
N PRO A 269 -19.47 -5.38 5.33
CA PRO A 269 -18.56 -6.47 5.64
C PRO A 269 -19.17 -7.35 6.72
N ARG A 270 -19.18 -8.67 6.48
CA ARG A 270 -19.62 -9.65 7.49
C ARG A 270 -18.48 -10.07 8.39
N ASN A 271 -17.25 -10.00 7.88
CA ASN A 271 -16.04 -10.45 8.56
C ASN A 271 -15.25 -9.26 9.12
N ARG A 272 -14.39 -9.54 10.11
CA ARG A 272 -13.46 -8.56 10.65
C ARG A 272 -12.53 -8.02 9.56
N LYS A 273 -12.08 -6.78 9.68
CA LYS A 273 -11.16 -6.14 8.71
C LYS A 273 -9.94 -7.03 8.43
N SER A 274 -9.28 -7.55 9.48
CA SER A 274 -8.12 -8.42 9.33
C SER A 274 -8.40 -9.69 8.52
N GLU A 275 -9.55 -10.33 8.73
CA GLU A 275 -9.93 -11.54 7.96
C GLU A 275 -10.12 -11.22 6.49
N ARG A 276 -10.70 -10.05 6.19
CA ARG A 276 -10.91 -9.59 4.81
C ARG A 276 -9.58 -9.36 4.09
N LEU A 277 -8.67 -8.61 4.72
CA LEU A 277 -7.38 -8.31 4.13
C LEU A 277 -6.51 -9.57 3.99
N LEU A 278 -6.51 -10.45 4.99
CA LEU A 278 -5.82 -11.73 4.90
C LEU A 278 -6.40 -12.67 3.82
N SER A 279 -7.66 -12.48 3.42
CA SER A 279 -8.24 -13.24 2.30
C SER A 279 -7.59 -12.94 0.94
N LEU A 280 -6.84 -11.85 0.83
CA LEU A 280 -6.06 -11.51 -0.36
C LEU A 280 -4.74 -12.31 -0.45
N VAL A 281 -4.20 -12.78 0.67
CA VAL A 281 -2.89 -13.47 0.71
C VAL A 281 -2.79 -14.63 -0.29
N PRO A 282 -3.78 -15.53 -0.42
CA PRO A 282 -3.70 -16.62 -1.41
C PRO A 282 -3.59 -16.15 -2.87
N VAL A 283 -4.17 -15.00 -3.19
CA VAL A 283 -4.11 -14.40 -4.54
C VAL A 283 -2.69 -13.92 -4.84
N PHE A 284 -2.07 -13.26 -3.86
CA PHE A 284 -0.68 -12.78 -3.95
C PHE A 284 0.30 -13.96 -3.98
N ALA A 285 0.14 -14.93 -3.09
CA ALA A 285 1.03 -16.10 -3.01
C ALA A 285 1.03 -16.96 -4.29
N LYS A 286 -0.06 -16.93 -5.06
CA LYS A 286 -0.15 -17.58 -6.38
C LYS A 286 0.43 -16.75 -7.52
N GLY A 287 0.88 -15.52 -7.26
CA GLY A 287 1.33 -14.60 -8.31
C GLY A 287 0.22 -14.11 -9.23
N GLU A 288 -1.02 -14.10 -8.75
CA GLU A 288 -2.21 -13.69 -9.52
C GLU A 288 -2.56 -12.20 -9.37
N PHE A 289 -1.75 -11.40 -8.64
CA PHE A 289 -1.99 -9.98 -8.43
C PHE A 289 -0.76 -9.16 -8.88
N TYR A 290 -0.99 -8.17 -9.75
CA TYR A 290 0.04 -7.39 -10.39
C TYR A 290 -0.15 -5.90 -10.11
N PHE A 291 0.86 -5.25 -9.52
CA PHE A 291 0.94 -3.81 -9.40
C PHE A 291 1.55 -3.17 -10.64
N ARG A 292 1.23 -1.90 -10.89
CA ARG A 292 2.06 -1.09 -11.78
C ARG A 292 3.40 -0.81 -11.08
N THR A 293 4.47 -0.65 -11.83
CA THR A 293 5.79 -0.33 -11.26
C THR A 293 5.80 0.94 -10.43
N GLN A 294 4.99 1.93 -10.78
CA GLN A 294 4.88 3.19 -10.05
C GLN A 294 4.01 3.11 -8.78
N ASP A 295 3.30 2.04 -8.50
CA ASP A 295 2.41 1.92 -7.33
C ASP A 295 3.19 1.53 -6.05
N LEU A 296 4.31 2.19 -5.77
CA LEU A 296 5.19 1.84 -4.65
C LEU A 296 4.51 1.96 -3.30
N THR A 297 3.72 3.02 -3.09
CA THR A 297 2.96 3.20 -1.86
C THR A 297 1.98 2.05 -1.61
N ALA A 298 1.33 1.55 -2.67
CA ALA A 298 0.45 0.39 -2.55
C ALA A 298 1.22 -0.88 -2.21
N GLN A 299 2.33 -1.16 -2.91
CA GLN A 299 3.20 -2.31 -2.62
C GLN A 299 3.67 -2.28 -1.17
N GLN A 300 4.11 -1.12 -0.69
CA GLN A 300 4.54 -0.90 0.69
C GLN A 300 3.43 -1.21 1.69
N GLU A 301 2.21 -0.72 1.45
CA GLU A 301 1.08 -0.91 2.37
C GLU A 301 0.76 -2.39 2.55
N PHE A 302 0.82 -3.19 1.46
CA PHE A 302 0.67 -4.64 1.55
C PHE A 302 1.84 -5.30 2.30
N LEU A 303 3.08 -4.92 1.99
CA LEU A 303 4.27 -5.52 2.61
C LEU A 303 4.39 -5.20 4.10
N SER A 304 3.89 -4.05 4.55
CA SER A 304 3.93 -3.63 5.95
C SER A 304 2.75 -4.13 6.80
N TYR A 305 1.73 -4.74 6.18
CA TYR A 305 0.56 -5.24 6.92
C TYR A 305 0.93 -6.44 7.84
N PRO A 306 0.40 -6.54 9.08
CA PRO A 306 -0.66 -5.72 9.69
C PRO A 306 -0.16 -4.51 10.49
N ARG A 307 1.12 -4.20 10.47
CA ARG A 307 1.77 -3.22 11.34
C ARG A 307 2.02 -1.88 10.66
N GLY A 308 1.69 -1.78 9.36
CA GLY A 308 1.73 -0.53 8.59
C GLY A 308 0.80 0.53 9.19
N LYS A 309 1.16 1.80 9.00
CA LYS A 309 0.35 2.95 9.47
C LYS A 309 -1.00 3.05 8.78
N ASN A 310 -1.06 2.69 7.51
CA ASN A 310 -2.24 2.80 6.65
C ASN A 310 -2.56 1.43 6.05
N ASP A 311 -3.84 1.18 5.80
CA ASP A 311 -4.36 0.01 5.11
C ASP A 311 -5.54 0.36 4.17
N ASP A 312 -5.63 1.65 3.83
CA ASP A 312 -6.73 2.23 3.03
C ASP A 312 -6.72 1.71 1.59
N ILE A 313 -5.53 1.54 0.99
CA ILE A 313 -5.39 0.95 -0.35
C ILE A 313 -5.81 -0.52 -0.35
N MET A 314 -5.42 -1.26 0.70
CA MET A 314 -5.80 -2.66 0.84
C MET A 314 -7.32 -2.82 0.96
N ASP A 315 -7.99 -1.96 1.73
CA ASP A 315 -9.46 -1.96 1.85
C ASP A 315 -10.13 -1.60 0.52
N ALA A 316 -9.63 -0.61 -0.22
CA ALA A 316 -10.14 -0.27 -1.54
C ALA A 316 -9.95 -1.43 -2.54
N VAL A 317 -8.79 -2.10 -2.54
CA VAL A 317 -8.50 -3.28 -3.38
C VAL A 317 -9.44 -4.43 -3.01
N TRP A 318 -9.57 -4.75 -1.72
CA TRP A 318 -10.49 -5.80 -1.28
C TRP A 318 -11.93 -5.50 -1.71
N THR A 319 -12.39 -4.26 -1.54
CA THR A 319 -13.73 -3.79 -1.93
C THR A 319 -13.97 -3.93 -3.44
N ALA A 320 -12.94 -3.65 -4.26
CA ALA A 320 -13.01 -3.87 -5.70
C ALA A 320 -13.19 -5.36 -6.06
N LEU A 321 -12.41 -6.22 -5.40
CA LEU A 321 -12.35 -7.65 -5.68
C LEU A 321 -13.53 -8.43 -5.10
N GLU A 322 -14.22 -7.91 -4.07
CA GLU A 322 -15.33 -8.60 -3.43
C GLU A 322 -16.45 -8.95 -4.42
N GLY A 323 -16.63 -10.25 -4.73
CA GLY A 323 -17.57 -10.76 -5.73
C GLY A 323 -17.27 -10.35 -7.17
N ALA A 324 -16.04 -9.96 -7.49
CA ALA A 324 -15.58 -9.73 -8.86
C ALA A 324 -15.48 -11.06 -9.62
N LYS A 325 -15.60 -10.99 -10.95
CA LYS A 325 -15.55 -12.19 -11.81
C LYS A 325 -14.54 -11.96 -12.94
N PRO A 326 -13.86 -13.01 -13.39
CA PRO A 326 -12.96 -12.94 -14.53
C PRO A 326 -13.62 -12.40 -15.79
N CYS A 327 -12.81 -11.83 -16.67
CA CYS A 327 -13.21 -11.45 -18.02
C CYS A 327 -13.70 -12.69 -18.78
N ARG A 328 -14.76 -12.54 -19.57
CA ARG A 328 -15.28 -13.64 -20.41
C ARG A 328 -14.49 -13.78 -21.71
N VAL A 329 -13.85 -12.71 -22.15
CA VAL A 329 -13.09 -12.67 -23.39
C VAL A 329 -11.68 -13.18 -23.11
N LYS A 330 -11.30 -14.28 -23.72
CA LYS A 330 -9.94 -14.83 -23.62
C LYS A 330 -9.01 -14.03 -24.53
N LYS A 331 -7.74 -13.92 -24.13
CA LYS A 331 -6.72 -13.20 -24.87
C LYS A 331 -6.58 -13.67 -26.34
N ASN A 332 -6.64 -14.97 -26.56
CA ASN A 332 -6.48 -15.58 -27.89
C ASN A 332 -7.73 -15.44 -28.76
N ASP A 333 -8.89 -15.18 -28.16
CA ASP A 333 -10.17 -15.02 -28.87
C ASP A 333 -10.48 -13.55 -29.17
N PHE A 334 -9.62 -12.62 -28.74
CA PHE A 334 -9.82 -11.18 -28.91
C PHE A 334 -9.15 -10.68 -30.18
N ASP A 335 -9.94 -10.32 -31.19
CA ASP A 335 -9.47 -9.60 -32.37
C ASP A 335 -9.66 -8.08 -32.20
N PRO A 336 -8.56 -7.30 -32.11
CA PRO A 336 -8.63 -5.85 -31.98
C PRO A 336 -9.31 -5.15 -33.18
N LYS A 337 -9.39 -5.84 -34.33
CA LYS A 337 -9.98 -5.31 -35.58
C LYS A 337 -11.46 -5.64 -35.72
N GLU A 338 -11.95 -6.63 -34.99
CA GLU A 338 -13.35 -7.01 -34.99
C GLU A 338 -14.16 -5.97 -34.21
N LYS A 339 -15.06 -5.26 -34.89
CA LYS A 339 -16.04 -4.40 -34.22
C LYS A 339 -16.98 -5.32 -33.44
N LEU A 340 -16.99 -5.23 -32.12
CA LEU A 340 -18.02 -5.87 -31.31
C LEU A 340 -19.39 -5.35 -31.78
N GLU A 341 -20.10 -6.16 -32.55
CA GLU A 341 -21.53 -5.93 -32.78
C GLU A 341 -22.20 -5.94 -31.38
N ILE A 342 -22.64 -4.76 -30.97
CA ILE A 342 -23.52 -4.65 -29.80
C ILE A 342 -24.78 -5.40 -30.21
N LYS A 343 -24.90 -6.67 -29.82
CA LYS A 343 -26.18 -7.36 -29.85
C LYS A 343 -27.09 -6.52 -28.99
N SER A 344 -27.92 -5.73 -29.65
CA SER A 344 -28.97 -4.94 -29.02
C SER A 344 -29.76 -5.93 -28.14
N ASN A 345 -29.68 -5.73 -26.85
CA ASN A 345 -30.48 -6.50 -25.91
C ASN A 345 -31.94 -6.30 -26.32
N LYS A 346 -32.63 -7.38 -26.59
CA LYS A 346 -34.08 -7.48 -26.81
C LYS A 346 -34.94 -6.97 -25.63
N LEU A 347 -34.49 -5.95 -24.94
CA LEU A 347 -35.20 -5.30 -23.84
C LEU A 347 -36.04 -4.09 -24.31
N LEU A 348 -35.92 -3.69 -25.60
CA LEU A 348 -36.72 -2.63 -26.18
C LEU A 348 -37.98 -3.10 -26.91
N ASP A 349 -38.12 -4.44 -27.10
CA ASP A 349 -39.32 -5.01 -27.77
C ASP A 349 -40.54 -5.11 -26.85
N TRP A 350 -40.42 -4.72 -25.57
CA TRP A 350 -41.57 -4.71 -24.63
C TRP A 350 -42.26 -3.35 -24.48
N LEU A 351 -41.81 -2.34 -25.18
CA LEU A 351 -42.36 -0.98 -25.11
C LEU A 351 -43.22 -0.61 -26.34
N THR A 352 -43.45 -1.56 -27.25
CA THR A 352 -44.32 -1.36 -28.45
C THR A 352 -45.34 -2.50 -28.62
N LEU A 353 -46.05 -2.82 -27.55
CA LEU A 353 -47.37 -3.52 -27.63
C LEU A 353 -48.33 -2.84 -26.68
#